data_e48e228a88fc5840ee3d3a64c09a2e97
#
_entry.id   e48e228a88fc5840ee3d3a64c09a2e97
#
_cell.length_a   1.000
_cell.length_b   1.000
_cell.length_c   1.000
_cell.angle_alpha   90.00
_cell.angle_beta   90.00
_cell.angle_gamma   90.00
#
_symmetry.space_group_name_H-M   'P 1'
#
loop_
_entity.id
_entity.type
_entity.pdbx_description
1 polymer ?
#
loop_
_entity_poly.entity_id
_entity_poly.type
_entity_poly.pdbx_seq_one_letter_code
_entity_poly.pdbx_strand_id
1 'polypeptide(L)'
;KSYCNATGAPIGVWTNGESISFYNRRDPNYFKDIPEIPNAFQSLTDILTERWNIQDLIKNDKLVNEKKSLKDLILEMEDEVLANAGVDVFEELFQLIFTKLYDELESTRNKTRYLEFRNYGETETELKNKIQNLFDKAKNKWEGVFADSAKISLTPSHLAICVSSLEGIKLFNSN
;
A
#
# COMPACT_ATOMS: atom_id res chain seq x y z
N LYS A 1 14.54 -6.61 15.12
CA LYS A 1 13.74 -7.73 14.55
C LYS A 1 14.17 -9.07 15.15
N SER A 2 15.47 -9.41 15.17
CA SER A 2 15.99 -10.68 15.71
C SER A 2 15.54 -10.96 17.15
N TYR A 3 15.56 -9.98 18.04
CA TYR A 3 15.11 -10.13 19.43
C TYR A 3 13.62 -10.49 19.53
N CYS A 4 12.76 -9.84 18.76
CA CYS A 4 11.33 -10.15 18.74
C CYS A 4 11.06 -11.58 18.26
N ASN A 5 11.86 -12.08 17.30
CA ASN A 5 11.75 -13.45 16.85
C ASN A 5 12.20 -14.45 17.93
N ALA A 6 13.30 -14.16 18.61
CA ALA A 6 13.83 -15.03 19.66
C ALA A 6 12.91 -15.10 20.90
N THR A 7 12.26 -14.01 21.25
CA THR A 7 11.37 -13.93 22.43
C THR A 7 9.92 -14.24 22.14
N GLY A 8 9.54 -14.36 20.86
CA GLY A 8 8.14 -14.51 20.47
C GLY A 8 7.29 -13.24 20.69
N ALA A 9 7.93 -12.08 20.96
CA ALA A 9 7.21 -10.84 21.22
C ALA A 9 6.34 -10.43 20.04
N PRO A 10 5.03 -10.16 20.25
CA PRO A 10 4.12 -9.80 19.15
C PRO A 10 4.33 -8.37 18.66
N ILE A 11 4.92 -7.51 19.47
CA ILE A 11 5.15 -6.11 19.15
C ILE A 11 6.61 -5.78 19.40
N GLY A 12 7.21 -4.99 18.51
CA GLY A 12 8.55 -4.44 18.64
C GLY A 12 8.54 -2.92 18.57
N VAL A 13 9.39 -2.31 19.35
CA VAL A 13 9.66 -0.86 19.29
C VAL A 13 11.11 -0.68 18.89
N TRP A 14 11.35 0.20 17.95
CA TRP A 14 12.69 0.60 17.56
C TRP A 14 12.82 2.12 17.71
N THR A 15 13.95 2.57 18.22
CA THR A 15 14.28 3.98 18.34
C THR A 15 15.78 4.21 18.18
N ASN A 16 16.17 5.34 17.62
CA ASN A 16 17.53 5.85 17.56
C ASN A 16 17.70 7.13 18.43
N GLY A 17 16.69 7.49 19.23
CA GLY A 17 16.67 8.70 20.04
C GLY A 17 16.04 9.91 19.34
N GLU A 18 15.99 9.92 18.01
CA GLU A 18 15.35 10.99 17.20
C GLU A 18 14.00 10.55 16.65
N SER A 19 13.88 9.27 16.33
CA SER A 19 12.64 8.68 15.82
C SER A 19 12.28 7.41 16.57
N ILE A 20 11.00 7.07 16.57
CA ILE A 20 10.46 5.84 17.17
C ILE A 20 9.57 5.18 16.11
N SER A 21 9.77 3.88 15.92
CA SER A 21 8.93 3.06 15.04
C SER A 21 8.35 1.89 15.83
N PHE A 22 7.09 1.61 15.57
CA PHE A 22 6.36 0.52 16.19
C PHE A 22 6.06 -0.55 15.13
N TYR A 23 6.23 -1.81 15.51
CA TYR A 23 6.06 -2.95 14.61
C TYR A 23 5.20 -4.02 15.26
N ASN A 24 4.26 -4.57 14.54
CA ASN A 24 3.70 -5.88 14.89
C ASN A 24 4.51 -6.99 14.21
N ARG A 25 4.61 -8.13 14.87
CA ARG A 25 5.17 -9.37 14.32
C ARG A 25 4.02 -10.31 13.96
N ARG A 26 3.63 -10.33 12.71
CA ARG A 26 2.54 -11.17 12.24
C ARG A 26 2.97 -12.64 12.13
N ASP A 27 4.18 -12.85 11.59
CA ASP A 27 4.82 -14.15 11.44
C ASP A 27 6.31 -14.03 11.76
N PRO A 28 7.03 -15.13 12.07
CA PRO A 28 8.47 -15.09 12.21
C PRO A 28 9.12 -14.41 10.98
N ASN A 29 10.01 -13.45 11.25
CA ASN A 29 10.68 -12.62 10.26
C ASN A 29 9.83 -11.60 9.49
N TYR A 30 8.53 -11.57 9.68
CA TYR A 30 7.65 -10.58 9.07
C TYR A 30 7.20 -9.54 10.09
N PHE A 31 7.63 -8.29 9.86
CA PHE A 31 7.37 -7.15 10.72
C PHE A 31 6.65 -6.07 9.94
N LYS A 32 5.54 -5.62 10.46
CA LYS A 32 4.72 -4.59 9.88
C LYS A 32 4.69 -3.36 10.76
N ASP A 33 4.84 -2.20 10.14
CA ASP A 33 4.68 -0.92 10.85
C ASP A 33 3.26 -0.76 11.38
N ILE A 34 3.14 -0.23 12.58
CA ILE A 34 1.88 0.25 13.16
C ILE A 34 2.02 1.73 13.51
N PRO A 35 0.92 2.55 13.43
CA PRO A 35 1.00 4.00 13.52
C PRO A 35 1.43 4.52 14.88
N GLU A 36 1.05 3.84 15.93
CA GLU A 36 1.34 4.26 17.31
C GLU A 36 1.53 3.07 18.25
N ILE A 37 1.95 3.37 19.47
CA ILE A 37 2.04 2.35 20.51
C ILE A 37 0.64 1.87 20.89
N PRO A 38 0.39 0.54 20.89
CA PRO A 38 -0.90 0.01 21.29
C PRO A 38 -1.26 0.40 22.72
N ASN A 39 -2.51 0.78 22.94
CA ASN A 39 -3.00 1.13 24.27
C ASN A 39 -3.59 -0.10 24.98
N ALA A 40 -3.82 0.04 26.29
CA ALA A 40 -4.28 -1.07 27.14
C ALA A 40 -5.69 -1.61 26.81
N PHE A 41 -6.44 -0.92 25.97
CA PHE A 41 -7.81 -1.31 25.58
C PHE A 41 -7.86 -1.98 24.20
N GLN A 42 -6.74 -2.01 23.47
CA GLN A 42 -6.64 -2.69 22.18
C GLN A 42 -6.29 -4.16 22.40
N SER A 43 -7.03 -5.03 21.76
CA SER A 43 -6.67 -6.45 21.68
C SER A 43 -5.53 -6.66 20.66
N LEU A 44 -4.84 -7.80 20.76
CA LEU A 44 -3.85 -8.18 19.77
C LEU A 44 -4.44 -8.24 18.36
N THR A 45 -5.68 -8.70 18.24
CA THR A 45 -6.40 -8.74 16.95
C THR A 45 -6.61 -7.34 16.39
N ASP A 46 -7.00 -6.37 17.20
CA ASP A 46 -7.17 -4.97 16.76
C ASP A 46 -5.86 -4.44 16.20
N ILE A 47 -4.76 -4.63 16.92
CA ILE A 47 -3.42 -4.18 16.51
C ILE A 47 -2.98 -4.85 15.20
N LEU A 48 -3.22 -6.14 15.05
CA LEU A 48 -2.85 -6.89 13.84
C LEU A 48 -3.69 -6.49 12.61
N THR A 49 -4.89 -5.97 12.83
CA THR A 49 -5.80 -5.50 11.77
C THR A 49 -5.76 -3.98 11.56
N GLU A 50 -4.98 -3.26 12.37
CA GLU A 50 -4.87 -1.81 12.29
C GLU A 50 -4.44 -1.35 10.89
N ARG A 51 -5.10 -0.31 10.40
CA ARG A 51 -4.89 0.26 9.08
C ARG A 51 -4.66 1.75 9.19
N TRP A 52 -3.89 2.27 8.24
CA TRP A 52 -3.50 3.66 8.22
C TRP A 52 -4.48 4.51 7.43
N ASN A 53 -4.89 5.65 7.99
CA ASN A 53 -5.52 6.70 7.19
C ASN A 53 -4.45 7.56 6.49
N ILE A 54 -4.86 8.37 5.53
CA ILE A 54 -3.92 9.16 4.72
C ILE A 54 -3.12 10.19 5.54
N GLN A 55 -3.71 10.73 6.59
CA GLN A 55 -3.04 11.74 7.44
C GLN A 55 -1.96 11.10 8.32
N ASP A 56 -2.22 9.92 8.87
CA ASP A 56 -1.23 9.18 9.65
C ASP A 56 -0.04 8.77 8.77
N LEU A 57 -0.30 8.34 7.53
CA LEU A 57 0.76 8.00 6.59
C LEU A 57 1.64 9.21 6.24
N ILE A 58 1.04 10.38 6.01
CA ILE A 58 1.78 11.62 5.74
C ILE A 58 2.59 12.04 6.96
N LYS A 59 1.99 12.04 8.14
CA LYS A 59 2.63 12.45 9.40
C LYS A 59 3.86 11.59 9.75
N ASN A 60 3.83 10.32 9.37
CA ASN A 60 4.91 9.36 9.66
C ASN A 60 5.86 9.15 8.46
N ASP A 61 5.85 10.03 7.46
CA ASP A 61 6.66 9.96 6.24
C ASP A 61 6.54 8.61 5.49
N LYS A 62 5.39 7.97 5.61
CA LYS A 62 5.06 6.72 4.91
C LYS A 62 4.31 6.96 3.59
N LEU A 63 3.90 8.19 3.35
CA LEU A 63 3.32 8.66 2.11
C LEU A 63 3.92 10.03 1.79
N VAL A 64 4.87 10.07 0.88
CA VAL A 64 5.66 11.25 0.54
C VAL A 64 5.39 11.70 -0.90
N ASN A 65 5.53 13.00 -1.14
CA ASN A 65 5.51 13.52 -2.49
C ASN A 65 6.75 13.04 -3.24
N GLU A 66 6.54 12.31 -4.33
CA GLU A 66 7.65 11.86 -5.17
C GLU A 66 8.26 13.06 -5.92
N LYS A 67 9.59 13.13 -5.97
CA LYS A 67 10.33 14.14 -6.72
C LYS A 67 10.54 13.73 -8.19
N LYS A 68 10.42 12.45 -8.50
CA LYS A 68 10.51 11.92 -9.87
C LYS A 68 9.20 12.20 -10.61
N SER A 69 9.30 12.35 -11.92
CA SER A 69 8.10 12.44 -12.73
C SER A 69 7.37 11.09 -12.76
N LEU A 70 6.05 11.13 -12.95
CA LEU A 70 5.25 9.90 -13.12
C LEU A 70 5.79 9.03 -14.27
N LYS A 71 6.32 9.66 -15.32
CA LYS A 71 6.95 8.97 -16.44
C LYS A 71 8.18 8.16 -16.00
N ASP A 72 9.06 8.76 -15.20
CA ASP A 72 10.28 8.09 -14.73
C ASP A 72 9.94 6.91 -13.82
N LEU A 73 8.91 7.07 -12.99
CA LEU A 73 8.38 6.00 -12.14
C LEU A 73 7.84 4.82 -12.96
N ILE A 74 7.08 5.11 -14.02
CA ILE A 74 6.56 4.09 -14.94
C ILE A 74 7.72 3.34 -15.59
N LEU A 75 8.71 4.05 -16.13
CA LEU A 75 9.88 3.45 -16.79
C LEU A 75 10.69 2.55 -15.84
N GLU A 76 10.91 2.98 -14.60
CA GLU A 76 11.58 2.13 -13.60
C GLU A 76 10.79 0.84 -13.33
N MET A 77 9.48 0.93 -13.19
CA MET A 77 8.66 -0.25 -12.94
C MET A 77 8.58 -1.18 -14.15
N GLU A 78 8.60 -0.64 -15.37
CA GLU A 78 8.70 -1.43 -16.60
C GLU A 78 9.99 -2.26 -16.62
N ASP A 79 11.12 -1.62 -16.35
CA ASP A 79 12.42 -2.27 -16.45
C ASP A 79 12.68 -3.26 -15.31
N GLU A 80 12.35 -2.89 -14.08
CA GLU A 80 12.72 -3.66 -12.89
C GLU A 80 11.74 -4.80 -12.56
N VAL A 81 10.47 -4.61 -12.85
CA VAL A 81 9.42 -5.48 -12.31
C VAL A 81 8.69 -6.27 -13.40
N LEU A 82 8.43 -5.64 -14.53
CA LEU A 82 7.44 -6.14 -15.49
C LEU A 82 8.01 -6.62 -16.81
N ALA A 83 9.32 -6.52 -17.02
CA ALA A 83 9.99 -6.89 -18.28
C ALA A 83 9.65 -8.30 -18.81
N ASN A 84 9.19 -9.22 -17.93
CA ASN A 84 8.83 -10.59 -18.26
C ASN A 84 7.41 -10.98 -17.80
N ALA A 85 6.55 -10.03 -17.48
CA ALA A 85 5.23 -10.30 -16.94
C ALA A 85 4.23 -10.87 -17.98
N GLY A 86 4.54 -10.77 -19.28
CA GLY A 86 3.69 -11.30 -20.36
C GLY A 86 2.36 -10.56 -20.52
N VAL A 87 2.27 -9.33 -20.05
CA VAL A 87 1.10 -8.43 -20.10
C VAL A 87 1.48 -7.12 -20.77
N ASP A 88 0.49 -6.31 -21.15
CA ASP A 88 0.73 -4.91 -21.54
C ASP A 88 1.09 -4.11 -20.28
N VAL A 89 2.38 -3.89 -20.11
CA VAL A 89 2.95 -3.27 -18.91
C VAL A 89 2.42 -1.86 -18.71
N PHE A 90 2.30 -1.08 -19.77
CA PHE A 90 1.80 0.29 -19.70
C PHE A 90 0.33 0.31 -19.25
N GLU A 91 -0.50 -0.56 -19.80
CA GLU A 91 -1.90 -0.65 -19.41
C GLU A 91 -2.05 -1.06 -17.94
N GLU A 92 -1.30 -2.06 -17.49
CA GLU A 92 -1.34 -2.52 -16.10
C GLU A 92 -0.90 -1.42 -15.12
N LEU A 93 0.20 -0.72 -15.39
CA LEU A 93 0.66 0.39 -14.55
C LEU A 93 -0.32 1.56 -14.56
N PHE A 94 -0.92 1.87 -15.70
CA PHE A 94 -1.93 2.90 -15.80
C PHE A 94 -3.16 2.56 -14.94
N GLN A 95 -3.62 1.31 -14.96
CA GLN A 95 -4.69 0.83 -14.10
C GLN A 95 -4.34 0.98 -12.62
N LEU A 96 -3.12 0.60 -12.21
CA LEU A 96 -2.67 0.70 -10.83
C LEU A 96 -2.54 2.15 -10.35
N ILE A 97 -2.00 3.04 -11.18
CA ILE A 97 -1.87 4.47 -10.88
C ILE A 97 -3.26 5.10 -10.67
N PHE A 98 -4.21 4.84 -11.54
CA PHE A 98 -5.57 5.34 -11.39
C PHE A 98 -6.28 4.74 -10.16
N THR A 99 -6.06 3.46 -9.88
CA THR A 99 -6.58 2.81 -8.67
C THR A 99 -6.07 3.49 -7.41
N LYS A 100 -4.77 3.78 -7.35
CA LYS A 100 -4.16 4.47 -6.24
C LYS A 100 -4.65 5.92 -6.12
N LEU A 101 -4.75 6.62 -7.24
CA LEU A 101 -5.25 7.99 -7.28
C LEU A 101 -6.69 8.07 -6.77
N TYR A 102 -7.54 7.11 -7.14
CA TYR A 102 -8.89 6.98 -6.61
C TYR A 102 -8.89 6.83 -5.09
N ASP A 103 -8.07 5.93 -4.58
CA ASP A 103 -8.00 5.64 -3.15
C ASP A 103 -7.54 6.87 -2.34
N GLU A 104 -6.52 7.57 -2.80
CA GLU A 104 -6.04 8.81 -2.18
C GLU A 104 -7.10 9.91 -2.21
N LEU A 105 -7.79 10.09 -3.34
CA LEU A 105 -8.85 11.08 -3.50
C LEU A 105 -10.01 10.83 -2.51
N GLU A 106 -10.50 9.61 -2.45
CA GLU A 106 -11.60 9.25 -1.54
C GLU A 106 -11.17 9.32 -0.06
N SER A 107 -9.92 8.95 0.25
CA SER A 107 -9.37 9.05 1.61
C SER A 107 -9.11 10.49 2.03
N THR A 108 -8.81 11.38 1.10
CA THR A 108 -8.69 12.82 1.36
C THR A 108 -10.06 13.45 1.68
N ARG A 109 -11.11 12.99 0.99
CA ARG A 109 -12.49 13.44 1.24
C ARG A 109 -13.06 12.93 2.56
N ASN A 110 -12.78 11.67 2.87
CA ASN A 110 -13.18 11.04 4.12
C ASN A 110 -11.94 10.71 4.98
N LYS A 111 -11.61 11.61 5.90
CA LYS A 111 -10.40 11.53 6.73
C LYS A 111 -10.34 10.30 7.64
N THR A 112 -11.46 9.65 7.90
CA THR A 112 -11.52 8.41 8.70
C THR A 112 -11.34 7.16 7.87
N ARG A 113 -11.36 7.28 6.52
CA ARG A 113 -11.17 6.15 5.63
C ARG A 113 -9.69 5.75 5.61
N TYR A 114 -9.45 4.46 5.73
CA TYR A 114 -8.12 3.89 5.56
C TYR A 114 -7.71 3.83 4.09
N LEU A 115 -6.42 4.00 3.83
CA LEU A 115 -5.88 3.83 2.49
C LEU A 115 -5.85 2.32 2.16
N GLU A 116 -6.61 1.92 1.14
CA GLU A 116 -6.74 0.53 0.74
C GLU A 116 -5.62 0.08 -0.24
N PHE A 117 -5.08 1.03 -1.04
CA PHE A 117 -3.97 0.76 -1.95
C PHE A 117 -2.65 0.63 -1.18
N ARG A 118 -2.54 -0.43 -0.42
CA ARG A 118 -1.39 -0.73 0.42
C ARG A 118 -1.35 -2.20 0.79
N ASN A 119 -0.15 -2.77 0.92
CA ASN A 119 0.00 -4.11 1.46
C ASN A 119 0.02 -4.06 2.99
N TYR A 120 -1.03 -4.58 3.60
CA TYR A 120 -1.14 -4.71 5.06
C TYR A 120 -0.73 -6.11 5.57
N GLY A 121 -0.03 -6.90 4.74
CA GLY A 121 0.46 -8.23 5.07
C GLY A 121 -0.56 -9.34 4.85
N GLU A 122 -1.58 -9.09 4.04
CA GLU A 122 -2.43 -10.12 3.46
C GLU A 122 -1.63 -10.99 2.47
N THR A 123 -2.15 -12.15 2.13
CA THR A 123 -1.58 -12.98 1.07
C THR A 123 -1.60 -12.25 -0.28
N GLU A 124 -0.69 -12.59 -1.19
CA GLU A 124 -0.64 -11.98 -2.52
C GLU A 124 -1.98 -12.10 -3.27
N THR A 125 -2.69 -13.21 -3.08
CA THR A 125 -4.01 -13.43 -3.69
C THR A 125 -5.08 -12.51 -3.08
N GLU A 126 -5.09 -12.36 -1.76
CA GLU A 126 -6.00 -11.42 -1.08
C GLU A 126 -5.71 -9.98 -1.47
N LEU A 127 -4.42 -9.61 -1.56
CA LEU A 127 -4.00 -8.30 -2.04
C LEU A 127 -4.50 -8.07 -3.47
N LYS A 128 -4.33 -9.03 -4.38
CA LYS A 128 -4.83 -8.92 -5.76
C LYS A 128 -6.34 -8.71 -5.79
N ASN A 129 -7.10 -9.46 -5.03
CA ASN A 129 -8.56 -9.32 -4.97
C ASN A 129 -8.96 -7.93 -4.43
N LYS A 130 -8.27 -7.44 -3.40
CA LYS A 130 -8.49 -6.11 -2.83
C LYS A 130 -8.22 -5.00 -3.86
N ILE A 131 -7.09 -5.05 -4.54
CA ILE A 131 -6.70 -4.05 -5.54
C ILE A 131 -7.64 -4.12 -6.76
N GLN A 132 -8.06 -5.31 -7.21
CA GLN A 132 -9.05 -5.45 -8.26
C GLN A 132 -10.39 -4.80 -7.88
N ASN A 133 -10.89 -5.06 -6.67
CA ASN A 133 -12.12 -4.42 -6.19
C ASN A 133 -11.99 -2.90 -6.11
N LEU A 134 -10.81 -2.40 -5.74
CA LEU A 134 -10.53 -0.97 -5.71
C LEU A 134 -10.48 -0.37 -7.12
N PHE A 135 -9.91 -1.09 -8.09
CA PHE A 135 -9.90 -0.72 -9.49
C PHE A 135 -11.31 -0.66 -10.08
N ASP A 136 -12.17 -1.62 -9.74
CA ASP A 136 -13.57 -1.60 -10.20
C ASP A 136 -14.33 -0.37 -9.69
N LYS A 137 -14.07 0.06 -8.46
CA LYS A 137 -14.59 1.32 -7.93
C LYS A 137 -14.04 2.54 -8.68
N ALA A 138 -12.74 2.52 -9.03
CA ALA A 138 -12.10 3.58 -9.82
C ALA A 138 -12.69 3.68 -11.22
N LYS A 139 -12.95 2.56 -11.90
CA LYS A 139 -13.64 2.52 -13.21
C LYS A 139 -15.00 3.19 -13.14
N ASN A 140 -15.79 2.86 -12.13
CA ASN A 140 -17.11 3.48 -11.93
C ASN A 140 -17.04 4.99 -11.65
N LYS A 141 -15.95 5.45 -11.07
CA LYS A 141 -15.71 6.88 -10.82
C LYS A 141 -15.37 7.65 -12.08
N TRP A 142 -14.60 7.03 -12.96
CA TRP A 142 -14.12 7.62 -14.20
C TRP A 142 -14.61 6.81 -15.40
N GLU A 143 -15.92 6.87 -15.62
CA GLU A 143 -16.57 6.20 -16.77
C GLU A 143 -15.92 6.61 -18.09
N GLY A 144 -15.68 5.65 -18.95
CA GLY A 144 -15.09 5.85 -20.29
C GLY A 144 -13.56 5.97 -20.32
N VAL A 145 -12.86 5.98 -19.17
CA VAL A 145 -11.39 5.94 -19.15
C VAL A 145 -10.87 4.52 -19.42
N PHE A 146 -11.57 3.52 -18.91
CA PHE A 146 -11.23 2.11 -19.10
C PHE A 146 -12.38 1.37 -19.80
N ALA A 147 -12.04 0.32 -20.53
CA ALA A 147 -13.05 -0.60 -21.04
C ALA A 147 -13.79 -1.29 -19.87
N ASP A 148 -15.08 -1.59 -20.06
CA ASP A 148 -15.87 -2.29 -19.01
C ASP A 148 -15.26 -3.64 -18.63
N SER A 149 -14.64 -4.32 -19.61
CA SER A 149 -13.95 -5.59 -19.45
C SER A 149 -12.55 -5.48 -18.82
N ALA A 150 -12.01 -4.27 -18.64
CA ALA A 150 -10.67 -4.07 -18.11
C ALA A 150 -10.50 -4.67 -16.71
N LYS A 151 -9.45 -5.45 -16.54
CA LYS A 151 -9.09 -6.14 -15.31
C LYS A 151 -7.57 -6.13 -15.15
N ILE A 152 -7.11 -6.14 -13.89
CA ILE A 152 -5.70 -6.30 -13.58
C ILE A 152 -5.25 -7.72 -13.90
N SER A 153 -4.40 -7.86 -14.91
CA SER A 153 -3.91 -9.14 -15.43
C SER A 153 -2.62 -9.61 -14.76
N LEU A 154 -1.92 -8.73 -14.04
CA LEU A 154 -0.72 -9.08 -13.28
C LEU A 154 -0.93 -10.31 -12.39
N THR A 155 0.11 -11.16 -12.31
CA THR A 155 0.12 -12.23 -11.31
C THR A 155 0.06 -11.64 -9.89
N PRO A 156 -0.41 -12.39 -8.88
CA PRO A 156 -0.42 -11.92 -7.50
C PRO A 156 0.96 -11.40 -7.04
N SER A 157 2.03 -12.11 -7.39
CA SER A 157 3.41 -11.73 -7.01
C SER A 157 3.86 -10.44 -7.68
N HIS A 158 3.66 -10.27 -8.99
CA HIS A 158 4.01 -9.03 -9.69
C HIS A 158 3.20 -7.85 -9.17
N LEU A 159 1.91 -8.06 -8.91
CA LEU A 159 1.06 -7.02 -8.33
C LEU A 159 1.56 -6.59 -6.93
N ALA A 160 1.95 -7.54 -6.09
CA ALA A 160 2.46 -7.23 -4.75
C ALA A 160 3.72 -6.35 -4.81
N ILE A 161 4.62 -6.61 -5.76
CA ILE A 161 5.81 -5.79 -5.96
C ILE A 161 5.40 -4.38 -6.44
N CYS A 162 4.52 -4.27 -7.44
CA CYS A 162 4.02 -2.98 -7.94
C CYS A 162 3.34 -2.16 -6.84
N VAL A 163 2.50 -2.79 -6.03
CA VAL A 163 1.85 -2.11 -4.90
C VAL A 163 2.89 -1.61 -3.90
N SER A 164 3.88 -2.43 -3.54
CA SER A 164 4.95 -2.05 -2.60
C SER A 164 5.80 -0.89 -3.11
N SER A 165 6.04 -0.82 -4.42
CA SER A 165 6.79 0.29 -5.04
C SER A 165 5.98 1.60 -5.07
N LEU A 166 4.65 1.51 -5.21
CA LEU A 166 3.77 2.67 -5.33
C LEU A 166 3.19 3.15 -3.99
N GLU A 167 3.01 2.28 -3.01
CA GLU A 167 2.23 2.58 -1.80
C GLU A 167 2.77 3.74 -0.96
N GLY A 168 4.10 3.96 -0.98
CA GLY A 168 4.76 5.05 -0.27
C GLY A 168 4.75 6.40 -0.99
N ILE A 169 4.30 6.45 -2.24
CA ILE A 169 4.33 7.63 -3.10
C ILE A 169 2.96 8.31 -3.08
N LYS A 170 2.91 9.59 -2.79
CA LYS A 170 1.68 10.38 -2.85
C LYS A 170 1.47 10.91 -4.27
N LEU A 171 0.37 10.49 -4.91
CA LEU A 171 0.01 10.91 -6.26
C LEU A 171 -0.98 12.08 -6.27
N PHE A 172 -1.91 12.11 -5.33
CA PHE A 172 -2.95 13.16 -5.27
C PHE A 172 -2.49 14.36 -4.44
N ASN A 173 -2.37 15.53 -5.08
CA ASN A 173 -2.13 16.81 -4.43
C ASN A 173 -3.44 17.60 -4.41
N SER A 174 -4.03 17.76 -3.21
CA SER A 174 -5.11 18.72 -2.99
C SER A 174 -4.47 20.10 -2.79
N ASN A 175 -4.33 20.87 -3.84
CA ASN A 175 -4.14 22.32 -3.74
C ASN A 175 -5.49 23.00 -3.75
#